data_be13c8300223a949157884d5a3867cf4
#
_entry.id   be13c8300223a949157884d5a3867cf4
#
_cell.length_a   1.000
_cell.length_b   1.000
_cell.length_c   1.000
_cell.angle_alpha   90.00
_cell.angle_beta   90.00
_cell.angle_gamma   90.00
#
_symmetry.space_group_name_H-M   'P 1'
#
loop_
_entity.id
_entity.type
_entity.pdbx_description
1 polymer ?
#
loop_
_entity_poly.entity_id
_entity_poly.type
_entity_poly.pdbx_seq_one_letter_code
_entity_poly.pdbx_strand_id
1 'polypeptide(L)'
;DDRSQPAQWVDPSSLTFALGDAARITAPTDLGFVATPGSSVWLIPSTQIADVPWLGLNSQREEIVTGTTGPVPFTLDAVEGPGRVAVFNAGSLGSGVGEHVFDGPGSSYTLGANTHAHQNWVFTAPGTYTLTISMRVTPAGAALTGSGFGSGGELTATGTTGPSGRPMISQV
;
A
#
# COMPACT_ATOMS: atom_id res chain seq x y z
N ASP A 1 -6.11 -12.11 0.59
CA ASP A 1 -7.36 -11.58 0.01
C ASP A 1 -8.55 -12.10 0.82
N ASP A 2 -9.18 -11.23 1.57
CA ASP A 2 -10.33 -11.56 2.45
C ASP A 2 -11.69 -11.50 1.72
N ARG A 3 -11.70 -11.10 0.45
CA ARG A 3 -12.90 -11.20 -0.42
C ARG A 3 -13.26 -12.65 -0.73
N SER A 4 -12.29 -13.56 -0.58
CA SER A 4 -12.49 -15.01 -0.71
C SER A 4 -12.93 -15.62 0.61
N GLN A 5 -13.73 -16.66 0.56
CA GLN A 5 -14.09 -17.46 1.72
C GLN A 5 -13.65 -18.93 1.48
N PRO A 6 -12.65 -19.44 2.21
CA PRO A 6 -11.83 -18.75 3.21
C PRO A 6 -10.88 -17.72 2.59
N ALA A 7 -10.38 -16.76 3.41
CA ALA A 7 -9.38 -15.80 3.02
C ALA A 7 -8.10 -16.50 2.50
N GLN A 8 -7.49 -15.96 1.44
CA GLN A 8 -6.35 -16.58 0.78
C GLN A 8 -5.22 -15.57 0.58
N TRP A 9 -3.98 -16.05 0.70
CA TRP A 9 -2.81 -15.35 0.25
C TRP A 9 -2.71 -15.49 -1.27
N VAL A 10 -2.63 -14.38 -1.97
CA VAL A 10 -2.51 -14.33 -3.44
C VAL A 10 -1.34 -13.42 -3.81
N ASP A 11 -0.80 -13.64 -5.01
CA ASP A 11 0.23 -12.77 -5.55
C ASP A 11 -0.36 -11.36 -5.78
N PRO A 12 0.20 -10.31 -5.18
CA PRO A 12 -0.29 -8.95 -5.35
C PRO A 12 -0.34 -8.49 -6.80
N SER A 13 0.59 -8.94 -7.64
CA SER A 13 0.61 -8.61 -9.07
C SER A 13 -0.61 -9.13 -9.84
N SER A 14 -1.34 -10.10 -9.27
CA SER A 14 -2.59 -10.63 -9.82
C SER A 14 -3.82 -9.80 -9.45
N LEU A 15 -3.67 -8.79 -8.58
CA LEU A 15 -4.78 -8.02 -8.03
C LEU A 15 -4.82 -6.61 -8.62
N THR A 16 -6.01 -6.17 -8.94
CA THR A 16 -6.29 -4.79 -9.36
C THR A 16 -7.42 -4.21 -8.51
N PHE A 17 -7.19 -3.05 -7.92
CA PHE A 17 -8.17 -2.34 -7.10
C PHE A 17 -8.73 -1.14 -7.84
N ALA A 18 -10.05 -1.04 -7.91
CA ALA A 18 -10.73 0.10 -8.50
C ALA A 18 -11.11 1.11 -7.41
N LEU A 19 -10.66 2.35 -7.56
CA LEU A 19 -11.12 3.49 -6.78
C LEU A 19 -12.20 4.24 -7.56
N GLY A 20 -13.43 4.19 -7.03
CA GLY A 20 -14.56 4.91 -7.56
C GLY A 20 -14.72 6.31 -6.94
N ASP A 21 -15.90 6.91 -7.18
CA ASP A 21 -16.23 8.22 -6.62
C ASP A 21 -16.32 8.22 -5.09
N ALA A 22 -16.56 7.06 -4.47
CA ALA A 22 -16.53 6.89 -3.01
C ALA A 22 -15.15 7.22 -2.39
N ALA A 23 -14.07 7.02 -3.14
CA ALA A 23 -12.72 7.36 -2.71
C ALA A 23 -12.31 8.81 -3.04
N ARG A 24 -13.12 9.54 -3.84
CA ARG A 24 -12.79 10.88 -4.28
C ARG A 24 -13.10 11.89 -3.20
N ILE A 25 -12.10 12.69 -2.84
CA ILE A 25 -12.23 13.78 -1.86
C ILE A 25 -11.61 15.07 -2.40
N THR A 26 -11.95 16.19 -1.76
CA THR A 26 -11.21 17.45 -1.91
C THR A 26 -10.00 17.41 -0.99
N ALA A 27 -8.81 17.63 -1.52
CA ALA A 27 -7.56 17.59 -0.75
C ALA A 27 -7.58 18.66 0.36
N PRO A 28 -7.54 18.27 1.63
CA PRO A 28 -7.38 19.20 2.73
C PRO A 28 -5.96 19.79 2.78
N THR A 29 -5.74 20.81 3.58
CA THR A 29 -4.46 21.54 3.66
C THR A 29 -3.30 20.68 4.13
N ASP A 30 -3.54 19.69 4.96
CA ASP A 30 -2.51 18.77 5.48
C ASP A 30 -2.00 17.76 4.43
N LEU A 31 -2.70 17.60 3.30
CA LEU A 31 -2.20 16.88 2.13
C LEU A 31 -1.32 17.75 1.21
N GLY A 32 -0.94 18.96 1.62
CA GLY A 32 -0.12 19.87 0.82
C GLY A 32 1.25 19.31 0.41
N PHE A 33 1.75 18.27 1.06
CA PHE A 33 2.99 17.57 0.71
C PHE A 33 2.86 16.73 -0.57
N VAL A 34 1.65 16.30 -0.96
CA VAL A 34 1.40 15.46 -2.12
C VAL A 34 0.46 16.09 -3.15
N ALA A 35 -0.53 16.88 -2.74
CA ALA A 35 -1.53 17.47 -3.61
C ALA A 35 -1.74 18.96 -3.29
N THR A 36 -2.18 19.73 -4.29
CA THR A 36 -2.60 21.11 -4.05
C THR A 36 -3.89 21.12 -3.21
N PRO A 37 -3.92 21.81 -2.06
CA PRO A 37 -5.15 21.95 -1.29
C PRO A 37 -6.32 22.45 -2.15
N GLY A 38 -7.49 21.82 -1.98
CA GLY A 38 -8.68 22.10 -2.78
C GLY A 38 -8.79 21.32 -4.09
N SER A 39 -7.73 20.66 -4.56
CA SER A 39 -7.81 19.78 -5.73
C SER A 39 -8.55 18.47 -5.42
N SER A 40 -9.04 17.78 -6.46
CA SER A 40 -9.59 16.44 -6.30
C SER A 40 -8.48 15.41 -6.18
N VAL A 41 -8.59 14.51 -5.20
CA VAL A 41 -7.72 13.36 -5.01
C VAL A 41 -8.55 12.10 -4.72
N TRP A 42 -7.96 10.94 -4.86
CA TRP A 42 -8.57 9.66 -4.47
C TRP A 42 -7.84 9.14 -3.24
N LEU A 43 -8.59 8.89 -2.18
CA LEU A 43 -8.06 8.46 -0.88
C LEU A 43 -8.61 7.07 -0.53
N ILE A 44 -7.70 6.14 -0.24
CA ILE A 44 -8.01 4.92 0.50
C ILE A 44 -7.70 5.23 1.97
N PRO A 45 -8.69 5.36 2.85
CA PRO A 45 -8.42 5.70 4.23
C PRO A 45 -7.94 4.49 5.04
N SER A 46 -7.24 4.74 6.14
CA SER A 46 -6.83 3.71 7.12
C SER A 46 -8.02 3.07 7.86
N THR A 47 -9.17 3.70 7.82
CA THR A 47 -10.44 3.17 8.33
C THR A 47 -11.28 2.63 7.17
N GLN A 48 -11.91 1.47 7.36
CA GLN A 48 -12.74 0.86 6.32
C GLN A 48 -13.98 1.72 6.03
N ILE A 49 -14.20 2.03 4.74
CA ILE A 49 -15.43 2.67 4.25
C ILE A 49 -16.02 1.84 3.10
N ALA A 50 -17.34 1.94 2.92
CA ALA A 50 -18.04 1.22 1.86
C ALA A 50 -17.51 1.62 0.46
N ASP A 51 -17.46 0.67 -0.45
CA ASP A 51 -17.06 0.84 -1.86
C ASP A 51 -15.63 1.40 -2.09
N VAL A 52 -14.78 1.39 -1.06
CA VAL A 52 -13.35 1.71 -1.17
C VAL A 52 -12.54 0.50 -0.70
N PRO A 53 -11.50 0.08 -1.45
CA PRO A 53 -10.57 -0.94 -0.99
C PRO A 53 -9.94 -0.53 0.36
N TRP A 54 -9.63 -1.50 1.19
CA TRP A 54 -8.99 -1.25 2.48
C TRP A 54 -7.60 -1.86 2.47
N LEU A 55 -6.60 -1.04 2.22
CA LEU A 55 -5.22 -1.45 2.00
C LEU A 55 -4.36 -1.25 3.26
N GLY A 56 -3.36 -2.11 3.40
CA GLY A 56 -2.42 -2.03 4.50
C GLY A 56 -1.15 -2.83 4.24
N LEU A 57 -0.18 -2.68 5.13
CA LEU A 57 1.04 -3.48 5.18
C LEU A 57 0.89 -4.56 6.25
N ASN A 58 1.38 -5.76 5.95
CA ASN A 58 1.20 -6.92 6.82
C ASN A 58 2.48 -7.77 6.89
N SER A 59 3.00 -7.97 8.10
CA SER A 59 4.13 -8.87 8.39
C SER A 59 3.68 -10.14 9.17
N GLN A 60 2.38 -10.44 9.22
CA GLN A 60 1.82 -11.56 9.98
C GLN A 60 1.71 -12.87 9.19
N ARG A 61 2.21 -12.89 7.95
CA ARG A 61 2.27 -14.14 7.20
C ARG A 61 3.12 -15.16 7.98
N GLU A 62 2.65 -16.40 8.09
CA GLU A 62 3.26 -17.44 8.93
C GLU A 62 4.76 -17.61 8.63
N GLU A 63 5.14 -17.63 7.36
CA GLU A 63 6.55 -17.79 6.95
C GLU A 63 7.42 -16.59 7.36
N ILE A 64 6.85 -15.38 7.46
CA ILE A 64 7.54 -14.21 7.96
C ILE A 64 7.68 -14.31 9.49
N VAL A 65 6.58 -14.62 10.19
CA VAL A 65 6.56 -14.68 11.65
C VAL A 65 7.50 -15.79 12.19
N THR A 66 7.52 -16.96 11.54
CA THR A 66 8.31 -18.11 12.00
C THR A 66 9.71 -18.16 11.41
N GLY A 67 9.90 -17.64 10.21
CA GLY A 67 11.16 -17.75 9.44
C GLY A 67 12.06 -16.51 9.50
N THR A 68 11.61 -15.41 10.12
CA THR A 68 12.39 -14.16 10.16
C THR A 68 12.46 -13.56 11.55
N THR A 69 13.38 -12.60 11.74
CA THR A 69 13.54 -11.85 13.00
C THR A 69 13.48 -10.36 12.75
N GLY A 70 12.94 -9.64 13.74
CA GLY A 70 12.92 -8.17 13.74
C GLY A 70 11.82 -7.57 12.86
N PRO A 71 11.83 -6.25 12.71
CA PRO A 71 10.87 -5.52 11.90
C PRO A 71 11.13 -5.73 10.40
N VAL A 72 10.13 -5.39 9.59
CA VAL A 72 10.12 -5.58 8.13
C VAL A 72 10.15 -4.23 7.44
N PRO A 73 11.29 -3.81 6.85
CA PRO A 73 11.35 -2.65 5.97
C PRO A 73 10.63 -2.90 4.64
N PHE A 74 9.81 -1.93 4.24
CA PHE A 74 9.19 -1.81 2.92
C PHE A 74 9.76 -0.59 2.21
N THR A 75 10.00 -0.68 0.92
CA THR A 75 10.46 0.44 0.09
C THR A 75 9.56 0.58 -1.12
N LEU A 76 9.08 1.79 -1.39
CA LEU A 76 8.41 2.12 -2.65
C LEU A 76 9.48 2.39 -3.70
N ASP A 77 9.80 1.39 -4.54
CA ASP A 77 10.89 1.48 -5.52
C ASP A 77 10.50 2.30 -6.73
N ALA A 78 9.26 2.15 -7.22
CA ALA A 78 8.77 2.88 -8.38
C ALA A 78 7.27 3.18 -8.30
N VAL A 79 6.87 4.25 -8.97
CA VAL A 79 5.49 4.62 -9.26
C VAL A 79 5.39 4.97 -10.74
N GLU A 80 4.60 4.21 -11.48
CA GLU A 80 4.21 4.53 -12.84
C GLU A 80 2.73 4.94 -12.84
N GLY A 81 2.41 6.12 -13.35
CA GLY A 81 1.04 6.62 -13.33
C GLY A 81 0.93 8.11 -13.67
N PRO A 82 -0.31 8.61 -13.83
CA PRO A 82 -0.56 9.97 -14.29
C PRO A 82 -0.33 11.05 -13.23
N GLY A 83 -0.13 10.68 -11.97
CA GLY A 83 0.00 11.61 -10.85
C GLY A 83 0.95 11.10 -9.78
N ARG A 84 0.92 11.79 -8.63
CA ARG A 84 1.70 11.40 -7.45
C ARG A 84 0.92 10.44 -6.58
N VAL A 85 1.67 9.62 -5.84
CA VAL A 85 1.16 8.73 -4.79
C VAL A 85 1.90 9.04 -3.50
N ALA A 86 1.18 9.09 -2.40
CA ALA A 86 1.76 9.10 -1.07
C ALA A 86 0.95 8.19 -0.12
N VAL A 87 1.64 7.67 0.88
CA VAL A 87 1.07 6.79 1.90
C VAL A 87 1.48 7.32 3.27
N PHE A 88 0.53 7.39 4.20
CA PHE A 88 0.77 7.92 5.53
C PHE A 88 -0.12 7.27 6.60
N ASN A 89 0.37 7.21 7.81
CA ASN A 89 -0.43 6.81 8.97
C ASN A 89 -1.38 7.95 9.37
N ALA A 90 -2.51 7.61 9.97
CA ALA A 90 -3.38 8.60 10.57
C ALA A 90 -2.64 9.36 11.69
N GLY A 91 -2.91 10.65 11.81
CA GLY A 91 -2.36 11.48 12.87
C GLY A 91 -2.95 11.16 14.25
N SER A 92 -2.62 11.98 15.23
CA SER A 92 -3.10 11.83 16.60
C SER A 92 -4.63 11.76 16.66
N LEU A 93 -5.15 10.84 17.47
CA LEU A 93 -6.59 10.56 17.59
C LEU A 93 -7.27 10.13 16.28
N GLY A 94 -6.48 9.61 15.31
CA GLY A 94 -7.01 9.10 14.05
C GLY A 94 -7.39 10.16 13.03
N SER A 95 -6.98 11.41 13.20
CA SER A 95 -7.28 12.52 12.28
C SER A 95 -6.01 13.13 11.67
N GLY A 96 -6.13 13.65 10.45
CA GLY A 96 -5.04 14.31 9.74
C GLY A 96 -3.91 13.38 9.30
N VAL A 97 -2.80 13.98 8.90
CA VAL A 97 -1.59 13.29 8.45
C VAL A 97 -0.68 13.04 9.64
N GLY A 98 -0.33 11.78 9.85
CA GLY A 98 0.68 11.35 10.82
C GLY A 98 2.03 11.08 10.16
N GLU A 99 2.68 9.98 10.56
CA GLU A 99 3.95 9.55 9.99
C GLU A 99 3.81 9.22 8.49
N HIS A 100 4.71 9.72 7.68
CA HIS A 100 4.78 9.37 6.27
C HIS A 100 5.36 7.97 6.10
N VAL A 101 4.64 7.13 5.36
CA VAL A 101 5.03 5.77 5.00
C VAL A 101 5.76 5.77 3.66
N PHE A 102 5.14 6.37 2.64
CA PHE A 102 5.76 6.59 1.33
C PHE A 102 5.42 7.98 0.80
N ASP A 103 6.45 8.76 0.45
CA ASP A 103 6.32 10.10 -0.17
C ASP A 103 6.65 10.12 -1.66
N GLY A 104 6.87 8.94 -2.24
CA GLY A 104 7.28 8.75 -3.62
C GLY A 104 8.40 7.72 -3.74
N PRO A 105 8.88 7.43 -4.97
CA PRO A 105 9.93 6.43 -5.21
C PRO A 105 11.18 6.67 -4.38
N GLY A 106 11.73 5.58 -3.81
CA GLY A 106 12.90 5.59 -2.93
C GLY A 106 12.57 5.78 -1.44
N SER A 107 11.34 6.12 -1.09
CA SER A 107 10.93 6.20 0.32
C SER A 107 10.79 4.81 0.95
N SER A 108 11.10 4.71 2.25
CA SER A 108 11.05 3.44 2.99
C SER A 108 10.32 3.62 4.31
N TYR A 109 9.64 2.57 4.72
CA TYR A 109 8.94 2.49 6.01
C TYR A 109 9.22 1.15 6.67
N THR A 110 9.40 1.14 7.98
CA THR A 110 9.69 -0.08 8.73
C THR A 110 8.47 -0.50 9.54
N LEU A 111 7.80 -1.57 9.10
CA LEU A 111 6.70 -2.19 9.82
C LEU A 111 7.25 -3.05 10.96
N GLY A 112 6.62 -3.00 12.13
CA GLY A 112 6.96 -3.86 13.25
C GLY A 112 6.86 -5.35 12.89
N ALA A 113 7.58 -6.21 13.62
CA ALA A 113 7.41 -7.65 13.50
C ALA A 113 5.97 -8.05 13.90
N ASN A 114 5.42 -9.07 13.24
CA ASN A 114 4.08 -9.60 13.51
C ASN A 114 3.00 -8.49 13.61
N THR A 115 3.04 -7.57 12.67
CA THR A 115 2.17 -6.38 12.64
C THR A 115 1.31 -6.38 11.38
N HIS A 116 0.05 -5.99 11.54
CA HIS A 116 -0.87 -5.66 10.45
C HIS A 116 -1.38 -4.23 10.70
N ALA A 117 -1.18 -3.35 9.75
CA ALA A 117 -1.57 -1.95 9.85
C ALA A 117 -2.14 -1.42 8.53
N HIS A 118 -3.22 -0.66 8.62
CA HIS A 118 -3.83 0.00 7.49
C HIS A 118 -3.38 1.46 7.44
N GLN A 119 -2.95 1.91 6.27
CA GLN A 119 -2.48 3.25 6.00
C GLN A 119 -3.47 4.02 5.13
N ASN A 120 -3.33 5.34 5.11
CA ASN A 120 -4.00 6.21 4.15
C ASN A 120 -3.17 6.25 2.85
N TRP A 121 -3.81 5.97 1.70
CA TRP A 121 -3.16 6.01 0.37
C TRP A 121 -3.84 7.07 -0.47
N VAL A 122 -3.08 8.03 -0.96
CA VAL A 122 -3.61 9.14 -1.75
C VAL A 122 -3.02 9.17 -3.16
N PHE A 123 -3.89 9.39 -4.16
CA PHE A 123 -3.59 9.46 -5.59
C PHE A 123 -4.08 10.80 -6.13
N THR A 124 -3.20 11.54 -6.82
CA THR A 124 -3.48 12.93 -7.19
C THR A 124 -4.12 13.12 -8.55
N ALA A 125 -4.22 12.06 -9.35
CA ALA A 125 -4.87 12.11 -10.67
C ALA A 125 -5.64 10.80 -10.94
N PRO A 126 -6.71 10.85 -11.75
CA PRO A 126 -7.34 9.63 -12.24
C PRO A 126 -6.44 8.95 -13.27
N GLY A 127 -6.41 7.63 -13.26
CA GLY A 127 -5.63 6.84 -14.20
C GLY A 127 -5.15 5.54 -13.61
N THR A 128 -4.31 4.85 -14.38
CA THR A 128 -3.62 3.62 -13.96
C THR A 128 -2.38 3.98 -13.18
N TYR A 129 -2.16 3.25 -12.08
CA TYR A 129 -0.91 3.30 -11.32
C TYR A 129 -0.34 1.90 -11.20
N THR A 130 0.97 1.77 -11.45
CA THR A 130 1.77 0.60 -11.08
C THR A 130 2.71 1.03 -9.96
N LEU A 131 2.62 0.34 -8.82
CA LEU A 131 3.50 0.56 -7.68
C LEU A 131 4.43 -0.64 -7.56
N THR A 132 5.73 -0.41 -7.55
CA THR A 132 6.72 -1.45 -7.21
C THR A 132 7.16 -1.23 -5.78
N ILE A 133 6.88 -2.23 -4.93
CA ILE A 133 7.23 -2.18 -3.51
C ILE A 133 8.07 -3.40 -3.19
N SER A 134 9.28 -3.19 -2.67
CA SER A 134 10.14 -4.25 -2.14
C SER A 134 10.00 -4.37 -0.63
N MET A 135 10.15 -5.60 -0.15
CA MET A 135 10.15 -5.94 1.26
C MET A 135 11.46 -6.65 1.61
N ARG A 136 12.08 -6.27 2.71
CA ARG A 136 13.29 -6.94 3.20
C ARG A 136 13.02 -7.64 4.52
N VAL A 137 13.47 -8.89 4.64
CA VAL A 137 13.37 -9.68 5.86
C VAL A 137 14.75 -10.16 6.32
N THR A 138 14.91 -10.34 7.63
CA THR A 138 16.11 -10.95 8.22
C THR A 138 15.78 -12.39 8.61
N PRO A 139 16.38 -13.41 7.95
CA PRO A 139 16.11 -14.81 8.28
C PRO A 139 16.47 -15.17 9.75
N ALA A 140 15.65 -16.00 10.39
CA ALA A 140 15.83 -16.48 11.77
C ALA A 140 16.75 -17.73 11.84
N GLY A 141 17.85 -17.77 11.10
CA GLY A 141 18.76 -18.93 11.06
C GLY A 141 19.16 -19.32 9.65
N ALA A 142 19.47 -20.62 9.39
CA ALA A 142 19.84 -21.10 8.07
C ALA A 142 18.77 -20.79 7.02
N ALA A 143 19.21 -20.43 5.81
CA ALA A 143 18.42 -19.94 4.69
C ALA A 143 17.00 -20.50 4.60
N LEU A 144 16.02 -19.61 4.46
CA LEU A 144 14.64 -19.97 4.16
C LEU A 144 14.60 -20.79 2.87
N THR A 145 14.30 -22.08 2.96
CA THR A 145 14.12 -22.97 1.82
C THR A 145 12.63 -22.97 1.44
N GLY A 146 12.19 -21.95 0.73
CA GLY A 146 10.83 -21.85 0.18
C GLY A 146 10.88 -21.20 -1.19
N SER A 147 10.14 -21.75 -2.14
CA SER A 147 9.91 -21.09 -3.44
C SER A 147 9.09 -19.82 -3.19
N GLY A 148 9.75 -18.65 -3.25
CA GLY A 148 9.11 -17.35 -3.03
C GLY A 148 9.93 -16.36 -2.21
N PHE A 149 11.03 -16.78 -1.62
CA PHE A 149 11.99 -15.88 -0.95
C PHE A 149 13.33 -15.92 -1.67
N GLY A 150 13.44 -15.14 -2.73
CA GLY A 150 14.75 -14.68 -3.16
C GLY A 150 15.32 -13.71 -2.12
N SER A 151 16.63 -13.49 -2.10
CA SER A 151 17.27 -12.43 -1.31
C SER A 151 16.81 -11.06 -1.83
N GLY A 152 15.69 -10.57 -1.33
CA GLY A 152 14.92 -9.43 -1.81
C GLY A 152 13.66 -9.90 -2.53
N GLY A 153 12.53 -9.99 -1.83
CA GLY A 153 11.23 -10.18 -2.45
C GLY A 153 10.80 -8.86 -3.09
N GLU A 154 10.70 -8.81 -4.41
CA GLU A 154 10.08 -7.71 -5.14
C GLU A 154 8.58 -7.97 -5.20
N LEU A 155 7.80 -6.99 -4.78
CA LEU A 155 6.36 -7.02 -4.81
C LEU A 155 5.89 -5.96 -5.79
N THR A 156 5.38 -6.40 -6.93
CA THR A 156 4.87 -5.49 -7.96
C THR A 156 3.36 -5.41 -7.87
N ALA A 157 2.86 -4.22 -7.61
CA ALA A 157 1.43 -3.91 -7.66
C ALA A 157 1.11 -3.13 -8.92
N THR A 158 0.23 -3.66 -9.78
CA THR A 158 -0.14 -3.04 -11.06
C THR A 158 -1.59 -2.59 -11.03
N GLY A 159 -1.82 -1.33 -11.31
CA GLY A 159 -3.17 -0.77 -11.42
C GLY A 159 -3.53 -0.32 -12.83
N THR A 160 -4.77 -0.51 -13.25
CA THR A 160 -5.27 -0.05 -14.56
C THR A 160 -6.48 0.88 -14.42
N THR A 161 -6.70 1.78 -15.37
CA THR A 161 -7.95 2.55 -15.44
C THR A 161 -9.06 1.71 -16.07
N GLY A 162 -10.23 1.73 -15.46
CA GLY A 162 -11.45 1.26 -16.13
C GLY A 162 -11.98 2.29 -17.14
N PRO A 163 -12.97 1.91 -17.97
CA PRO A 163 -13.56 2.78 -19.01
C PRO A 163 -14.24 4.05 -18.47
N SER A 164 -14.35 4.21 -17.16
CA SER A 164 -14.92 5.39 -16.47
C SER A 164 -13.86 6.40 -15.99
N GLY A 165 -12.57 6.21 -16.32
CA GLY A 165 -11.51 7.12 -15.88
C GLY A 165 -11.21 7.07 -14.37
N ARG A 166 -11.58 6.00 -13.70
CA ARG A 166 -11.34 5.81 -12.25
C ARG A 166 -9.98 5.17 -12.01
N PRO A 167 -9.20 5.61 -11.02
CA PRO A 167 -7.93 4.97 -10.68
C PRO A 167 -8.16 3.55 -10.15
N MET A 168 -7.30 2.63 -10.54
CA MET A 168 -7.30 1.23 -10.11
C MET A 168 -5.92 0.87 -9.59
N ILE A 169 -5.83 0.15 -8.48
CA ILE A 169 -4.58 -0.20 -7.82
C ILE A 169 -4.58 -1.67 -7.45
N SER A 170 -3.42 -2.29 -7.56
CA SER A 170 -3.17 -3.65 -7.12
C SER A 170 -2.64 -3.69 -5.68
N GLN A 171 -2.99 -4.69 -4.89
CA GLN A 171 -2.67 -4.79 -3.46
C GLN A 171 -1.31 -5.44 -3.22
N VAL A 172 -0.64 -4.98 -2.19
CA VAL A 172 0.53 -5.62 -1.56
C VAL A 172 0.11 -6.46 -0.36
#